data_e655a036c98edf12156595154f95a49c
#
_entry.id   e655a036c98edf12156595154f95a49c
#
_cell.length_a   1.000
_cell.length_b   1.000
_cell.length_c   1.000
_cell.angle_alpha   90.00
_cell.angle_beta   90.00
_cell.angle_gamma   90.00
#
_symmetry.space_group_name_H-M   'P 1'
#
loop_
_entity.id
_entity.type
_entity.pdbx_description
1 polymer ?
#
loop_
_entity_poly.entity_id
_entity_poly.type
_entity_poly.pdbx_seq_one_letter_code
_entity_poly.pdbx_strand_id
1 'polypeptide(L)'
;MTLATATAARCPALLIAAPASGQGKTTVTAALARLHARQGRRVRVFKCGPDFLDPHWHQLASGAPVHQLDLWMNGEADCAQRLHDAACESDLILIEGVMGLFDGSPSAADLARHFGVPVLVVVDASAMAGTFGALAYGLRHYWPGLPWAGVLANRVGSARHADMLRDGLHDADDWMGALMRVQPGNAPTTAKAGAALLPERHLGLVAAHELDDSLQRLDAAADALAATPLGQMTLEDLQGWAVDFPAPASPVAVPALLAG
;
A
#
# COMPACT_ATOMS: atom_id res chain seq x y z
N MET A 1 -35.56 -21.25 13.42
CA MET A 1 -34.57 -20.89 12.38
C MET A 1 -33.53 -20.03 13.07
N THR A 2 -32.42 -20.64 13.45
CA THR A 2 -31.31 -19.90 14.06
C THR A 2 -30.60 -19.13 12.95
N LEU A 3 -30.68 -17.81 13.00
CA LEU A 3 -29.85 -16.95 12.14
C LEU A 3 -28.39 -17.29 12.48
N ALA A 4 -27.69 -17.92 11.54
CA ALA A 4 -26.24 -18.06 11.64
C ALA A 4 -25.69 -16.63 11.73
N THR A 5 -25.10 -16.28 12.86
CA THR A 5 -24.33 -15.05 13.02
C THR A 5 -23.22 -15.12 11.98
N ALA A 6 -23.32 -14.26 10.95
CA ALA A 6 -22.29 -14.15 9.95
C ALA A 6 -20.98 -13.78 10.67
N THR A 7 -20.04 -14.70 10.65
CA THR A 7 -18.75 -14.55 11.34
C THR A 7 -17.91 -13.50 10.62
N ALA A 8 -17.34 -12.58 11.38
CA ALA A 8 -16.38 -11.64 10.82
C ALA A 8 -15.14 -12.39 10.30
N ALA A 9 -14.64 -12.02 9.14
CA ALA A 9 -13.36 -12.51 8.62
C ALA A 9 -12.24 -11.60 9.13
N ARG A 10 -11.18 -12.20 9.70
CA ARG A 10 -10.04 -11.45 10.24
C ARG A 10 -8.83 -11.63 9.35
N CYS A 11 -8.25 -10.51 8.90
CA CYS A 11 -7.08 -10.52 8.01
C CYS A 11 -6.18 -9.31 8.30
N PRO A 12 -4.85 -9.47 8.30
CA PRO A 12 -3.94 -8.34 8.23
C PRO A 12 -4.27 -7.44 7.04
N ALA A 13 -4.41 -6.16 7.29
CA ALA A 13 -4.72 -5.17 6.26
C ALA A 13 -3.90 -3.90 6.45
N LEU A 14 -3.48 -3.27 5.36
CA LEU A 14 -2.66 -2.08 5.38
C LEU A 14 -3.09 -1.12 4.26
N LEU A 15 -3.35 0.14 4.61
CA LEU A 15 -3.59 1.19 3.63
C LEU A 15 -2.28 1.96 3.40
N ILE A 16 -1.78 1.95 2.17
CA ILE A 16 -0.56 2.65 1.75
C ILE A 16 -0.96 4.04 1.25
N ALA A 17 -0.60 5.05 2.01
CA ALA A 17 -0.89 6.45 1.72
C ALA A 17 0.39 7.28 1.56
N ALA A 18 0.24 8.58 1.34
CA ALA A 18 1.36 9.51 1.21
C ALA A 18 0.89 10.94 1.53
N PRO A 19 1.79 11.90 1.77
CA PRO A 19 1.40 13.31 1.90
C PRO A 19 0.90 13.94 0.58
N ALA A 20 1.28 13.36 -0.58
CA ALA A 20 0.89 13.85 -1.91
C ALA A 20 1.04 12.76 -2.98
N SER A 21 0.68 13.08 -4.23
CA SER A 21 1.02 12.25 -5.40
C SER A 21 2.54 12.22 -5.64
N GLY A 22 3.03 11.18 -6.36
CA GLY A 22 4.45 11.08 -6.73
C GLY A 22 5.41 10.64 -5.62
N GLN A 23 4.93 10.28 -4.45
CA GLN A 23 5.75 9.86 -3.30
C GLN A 23 6.24 8.41 -3.41
N GLY A 24 5.68 7.61 -4.32
CA GLY A 24 6.05 6.21 -4.54
C GLY A 24 5.11 5.18 -3.91
N LYS A 25 3.86 5.55 -3.62
CA LYS A 25 2.83 4.61 -3.10
C LYS A 25 2.76 3.34 -3.94
N THR A 26 2.59 3.47 -5.24
CA THR A 26 2.43 2.33 -6.16
C THR A 26 3.64 1.41 -6.14
N THR A 27 4.86 1.98 -6.13
CA THR A 27 6.09 1.18 -6.03
C THR A 27 6.14 0.38 -4.73
N VAL A 28 5.82 1.00 -3.60
CA VAL A 28 5.84 0.34 -2.28
C VAL A 28 4.73 -0.71 -2.19
N THR A 29 3.52 -0.41 -2.66
CA THR A 29 2.40 -1.36 -2.65
C THR A 29 2.71 -2.59 -3.50
N ALA A 30 3.22 -2.38 -4.73
CA ALA A 30 3.58 -3.47 -5.63
C ALA A 30 4.77 -4.29 -5.08
N ALA A 31 5.80 -3.63 -4.53
CA ALA A 31 6.94 -4.31 -3.91
C ALA A 31 6.50 -5.18 -2.71
N LEU A 32 5.63 -4.66 -1.84
CA LEU A 32 5.12 -5.39 -0.69
C LEU A 32 4.26 -6.58 -1.13
N ALA A 33 3.36 -6.37 -2.10
CA ALA A 33 2.55 -7.45 -2.67
C ALA A 33 3.43 -8.55 -3.27
N ARG A 34 4.46 -8.18 -4.06
CA ARG A 34 5.38 -9.12 -4.69
C ARG A 34 6.22 -9.89 -3.67
N LEU A 35 6.71 -9.20 -2.63
CA LEU A 35 7.49 -9.82 -1.56
C LEU A 35 6.69 -10.93 -0.87
N HIS A 36 5.46 -10.63 -0.46
CA HIS A 36 4.61 -11.60 0.22
C HIS A 36 4.13 -12.72 -0.71
N ALA A 37 3.80 -12.41 -1.98
CA ALA A 37 3.43 -13.41 -2.96
C ALA A 37 4.57 -14.41 -3.23
N ARG A 38 5.83 -13.94 -3.34
CA ARG A 38 7.02 -14.80 -3.47
C ARG A 38 7.24 -15.70 -2.25
N GLN A 39 6.75 -15.30 -1.08
CA GLN A 39 6.76 -16.12 0.15
C GLN A 39 5.59 -17.11 0.22
N GLY A 40 4.79 -17.23 -0.84
CA GLY A 40 3.64 -18.15 -0.90
C GLY A 40 2.38 -17.65 -0.22
N ARG A 41 2.31 -16.37 0.18
CA ARG A 41 1.13 -15.77 0.80
C ARG A 41 0.13 -15.33 -0.27
N ARG A 42 -1.15 -15.48 0.02
CA ARG A 42 -2.24 -14.96 -0.82
C ARG A 42 -2.42 -13.49 -0.49
N VAL A 43 -2.08 -12.62 -1.43
CA VAL A 43 -2.17 -11.17 -1.27
C VAL A 43 -3.30 -10.63 -2.14
N ARG A 44 -4.23 -9.90 -1.53
CA ARG A 44 -5.24 -9.14 -2.25
C ARG A 44 -4.88 -7.66 -2.23
N VAL A 45 -4.87 -7.04 -3.42
CA VAL A 45 -4.59 -5.60 -3.54
C VAL A 45 -5.84 -4.88 -4.03
N PHE A 46 -6.12 -3.74 -3.43
CA PHE A 46 -7.16 -2.80 -3.84
C PHE A 46 -6.56 -1.45 -4.20
N LYS A 47 -7.21 -0.72 -5.09
CA LYS A 47 -6.84 0.65 -5.47
C LYS A 47 -7.98 1.61 -5.13
N CYS A 48 -7.66 2.71 -4.41
CA CYS A 48 -8.60 3.82 -4.25
C CYS A 48 -8.57 4.73 -5.48
N GLY A 49 -9.73 5.28 -5.83
CA GLY A 49 -9.89 6.21 -6.93
C GLY A 49 -9.84 5.59 -8.34
N PRO A 50 -10.17 6.35 -9.38
CA PRO A 50 -10.29 5.89 -10.77
C PRO A 50 -8.91 5.84 -11.45
N ASP A 51 -8.08 4.88 -11.06
CA ASP A 51 -6.77 4.65 -11.67
C ASP A 51 -6.76 3.33 -12.44
N PHE A 52 -6.35 3.37 -13.71
CA PHE A 52 -6.33 2.21 -14.59
C PHE A 52 -4.92 1.68 -14.90
N LEU A 53 -3.86 2.37 -14.48
CA LEU A 53 -2.47 2.00 -14.76
C LEU A 53 -1.84 1.24 -13.58
N ASP A 54 -1.95 1.77 -12.38
CA ASP A 54 -1.39 1.17 -11.17
C ASP A 54 -1.92 -0.25 -10.91
N PRO A 55 -3.23 -0.57 -11.13
CA PRO A 55 -3.76 -1.92 -10.96
C PRO A 55 -3.03 -3.00 -11.75
N HIS A 56 -2.47 -2.72 -12.91
CA HIS A 56 -1.70 -3.70 -13.69
C HIS A 56 -0.41 -4.11 -12.97
N TRP A 57 0.28 -3.19 -12.33
CA TRP A 57 1.46 -3.48 -11.52
C TRP A 57 1.10 -4.34 -10.30
N HIS A 58 0.01 -4.01 -9.65
CA HIS A 58 -0.47 -4.75 -8.47
C HIS A 58 -0.93 -6.16 -8.81
N GLN A 59 -1.63 -6.33 -9.93
CA GLN A 59 -2.05 -7.64 -10.44
C GLN A 59 -0.83 -8.50 -10.78
N LEU A 60 0.16 -7.94 -11.45
CA LEU A 60 1.40 -8.66 -11.77
C LEU A 60 2.20 -9.02 -10.50
N ALA A 61 2.20 -8.14 -9.49
CA ALA A 61 2.91 -8.33 -8.24
C ALA A 61 2.27 -9.40 -7.35
N SER A 62 0.94 -9.35 -7.17
CA SER A 62 0.18 -10.25 -6.29
C SER A 62 -0.21 -11.56 -6.97
N GLY A 63 -0.30 -11.58 -8.31
CA GLY A 63 -0.86 -12.70 -9.08
C GLY A 63 -2.39 -12.81 -8.97
N ALA A 64 -3.07 -11.81 -8.42
CA ALA A 64 -4.52 -11.80 -8.19
C ALA A 64 -5.18 -10.56 -8.82
N PRO A 65 -6.46 -10.63 -9.21
CA PRO A 65 -7.20 -9.48 -9.72
C PRO A 65 -7.21 -8.31 -8.73
N VAL A 66 -7.10 -7.09 -9.23
CA VAL A 66 -7.15 -5.85 -8.46
C VAL A 66 -8.48 -5.17 -8.68
N HIS A 67 -9.17 -4.85 -7.59
CA HIS A 67 -10.46 -4.18 -7.64
C HIS A 67 -10.36 -2.78 -7.05
N GLN A 68 -11.26 -1.91 -7.48
CA GLN A 68 -11.43 -0.59 -6.88
C GLN A 68 -12.03 -0.73 -5.48
N LEU A 69 -11.56 0.11 -4.56
CA LEU A 69 -12.11 0.24 -3.22
C LEU A 69 -12.26 1.74 -2.90
N ASP A 70 -13.41 2.28 -3.17
CA ASP A 70 -13.67 3.72 -3.09
C ASP A 70 -15.07 3.98 -2.55
N LEU A 71 -15.17 4.71 -1.43
CA LEU A 71 -16.44 4.96 -0.75
C LEU A 71 -17.42 5.76 -1.60
N TRP A 72 -16.92 6.62 -2.49
CA TRP A 72 -17.78 7.41 -3.38
C TRP A 72 -18.23 6.62 -4.60
N MET A 73 -17.29 5.90 -5.25
CA MET A 73 -17.59 5.17 -6.51
C MET A 73 -18.33 3.87 -6.25
N ASN A 74 -17.92 3.11 -5.25
CA ASN A 74 -18.46 1.78 -4.94
C ASN A 74 -19.55 1.84 -3.87
N GLY A 75 -19.49 2.83 -2.98
CA GLY A 75 -20.31 2.89 -1.78
C GLY A 75 -19.81 1.98 -0.66
N GLU A 76 -20.25 2.27 0.56
CA GLU A 76 -19.83 1.59 1.77
C GLU A 76 -20.11 0.08 1.76
N ALA A 77 -21.31 -0.30 1.33
CA ALA A 77 -21.74 -1.71 1.34
C ALA A 77 -20.92 -2.59 0.38
N ASP A 78 -20.60 -2.09 -0.83
CA ASP A 78 -19.77 -2.82 -1.78
C ASP A 78 -18.31 -2.90 -1.30
N CYS A 79 -17.77 -1.82 -0.73
CA CYS A 79 -16.45 -1.82 -0.11
C CYS A 79 -16.35 -2.84 1.04
N ALA A 80 -17.34 -2.87 1.93
CA ALA A 80 -17.41 -3.82 3.04
C ALA A 80 -17.46 -5.27 2.55
N GLN A 81 -18.29 -5.56 1.53
CA GLN A 81 -18.37 -6.88 0.91
C GLN A 81 -17.02 -7.31 0.33
N ARG A 82 -16.36 -6.45 -0.45
CA ARG A 82 -15.06 -6.75 -1.06
C ARG A 82 -13.98 -7.02 -0.02
N LEU A 83 -13.95 -6.25 1.07
CA LEU A 83 -12.99 -6.46 2.15
C LEU A 83 -13.27 -7.76 2.91
N HIS A 84 -14.54 -8.07 3.20
CA HIS A 84 -14.92 -9.33 3.82
C HIS A 84 -14.52 -10.54 2.96
N ASP A 85 -14.83 -10.53 1.67
CA ASP A 85 -14.51 -11.61 0.73
C ASP A 85 -12.98 -11.78 0.63
N ALA A 86 -12.25 -10.68 0.51
CA ALA A 86 -10.80 -10.70 0.50
C ALA A 86 -10.22 -11.28 1.80
N ALA A 87 -10.79 -10.93 2.96
CA ALA A 87 -10.35 -11.43 4.26
C ALA A 87 -10.58 -12.94 4.42
N CYS A 88 -11.62 -13.49 3.79
CA CYS A 88 -11.86 -14.93 3.76
C CYS A 88 -10.85 -15.71 2.92
N GLU A 89 -10.28 -15.08 1.90
CA GLU A 89 -9.46 -15.75 0.88
C GLU A 89 -7.97 -15.42 0.94
N SER A 90 -7.57 -14.39 1.69
CA SER A 90 -6.21 -13.85 1.66
C SER A 90 -5.50 -13.94 3.02
N ASP A 91 -4.19 -13.89 2.96
CA ASP A 91 -3.31 -13.83 4.14
C ASP A 91 -2.88 -12.36 4.43
N LEU A 92 -3.05 -11.46 3.45
CA LEU A 92 -2.76 -10.03 3.55
C LEU A 92 -3.61 -9.23 2.56
N ILE A 93 -4.18 -8.13 3.05
CA ILE A 93 -4.90 -7.14 2.24
C ILE A 93 -4.06 -5.86 2.17
N LEU A 94 -3.79 -5.36 0.97
CA LEU A 94 -3.14 -4.08 0.73
C LEU A 94 -4.12 -3.15 0.01
N ILE A 95 -4.21 -1.90 0.46
CA ILE A 95 -5.05 -0.87 -0.16
C ILE A 95 -4.16 0.29 -0.56
N GLU A 96 -4.03 0.59 -1.84
CA GLU A 96 -3.31 1.79 -2.25
C GLU A 96 -4.25 2.99 -2.31
N GLY A 97 -3.92 4.03 -1.53
CA GLY A 97 -4.62 5.31 -1.53
C GLY A 97 -4.37 6.13 -2.81
N VAL A 98 -5.21 7.11 -3.04
CA VAL A 98 -5.10 8.08 -4.12
C VAL A 98 -4.66 9.44 -3.57
N MET A 99 -3.91 10.24 -4.35
CA MET A 99 -3.44 11.58 -3.95
C MET A 99 -2.73 11.58 -2.58
N GLY A 100 -2.95 12.61 -1.77
CA GLY A 100 -2.52 12.68 -0.38
C GLY A 100 -3.52 12.01 0.58
N LEU A 101 -3.05 11.63 1.77
CA LEU A 101 -3.83 10.90 2.78
C LEU A 101 -5.17 11.56 3.11
N PHE A 102 -5.19 12.89 3.17
CA PHE A 102 -6.37 13.68 3.52
C PHE A 102 -7.01 14.38 2.33
N ASP A 103 -6.53 14.13 1.11
CA ASP A 103 -7.06 14.74 -0.10
C ASP A 103 -8.34 14.03 -0.56
N GLY A 104 -9.30 14.83 -1.01
CA GLY A 104 -10.59 14.33 -1.48
C GLY A 104 -11.65 14.22 -0.39
N SER A 105 -12.89 13.90 -0.83
CA SER A 105 -14.02 13.66 0.06
C SER A 105 -14.94 12.62 -0.59
N PRO A 106 -14.95 11.38 -0.09
CA PRO A 106 -14.12 10.84 0.98
C PRO A 106 -12.64 10.72 0.60
N SER A 107 -11.74 10.87 1.58
CA SER A 107 -10.30 10.72 1.48
C SER A 107 -9.84 9.28 1.77
N ALA A 108 -8.55 8.99 1.54
CA ALA A 108 -7.95 7.72 1.98
C ALA A 108 -7.98 7.56 3.51
N ALA A 109 -7.87 8.67 4.26
CA ALA A 109 -8.02 8.66 5.72
C ALA A 109 -9.45 8.33 6.17
N ASP A 110 -10.48 8.79 5.43
CA ASP A 110 -11.87 8.41 5.71
C ASP A 110 -12.07 6.90 5.55
N LEU A 111 -11.55 6.32 4.49
CA LEU A 111 -11.62 4.88 4.24
C LEU A 111 -10.88 4.09 5.33
N ALA A 112 -9.67 4.52 5.69
CA ALA A 112 -8.88 3.89 6.76
C ALA A 112 -9.62 3.88 8.09
N ARG A 113 -10.21 5.02 8.50
CA ARG A 113 -10.98 5.15 9.74
C ARG A 113 -12.27 4.36 9.71
N HIS A 114 -12.98 4.38 8.57
CA HIS A 114 -14.26 3.68 8.41
C HIS A 114 -14.12 2.17 8.61
N PHE A 115 -13.06 1.57 8.02
CA PHE A 115 -12.83 0.13 8.11
C PHE A 115 -11.81 -0.27 9.18
N GLY A 116 -11.24 0.68 9.92
CA GLY A 116 -10.25 0.39 10.96
C GLY A 116 -8.89 -0.08 10.39
N VAL A 117 -8.58 0.20 9.13
CA VAL A 117 -7.36 -0.26 8.46
C VAL A 117 -6.17 0.64 8.83
N PRO A 118 -5.08 0.09 9.39
CA PRO A 118 -3.89 0.87 9.71
C PRO A 118 -3.25 1.50 8.46
N VAL A 119 -2.75 2.74 8.61
CA VAL A 119 -2.15 3.52 7.53
C VAL A 119 -0.64 3.47 7.61
N LEU A 120 0.00 3.00 6.54
CA LEU A 120 1.42 3.18 6.26
C LEU A 120 1.60 4.39 5.34
N VAL A 121 2.38 5.37 5.79
CA VAL A 121 2.66 6.54 4.96
C VAL A 121 4.01 6.42 4.26
N VAL A 122 4.02 6.57 2.94
CA VAL A 122 5.23 6.63 2.11
C VAL A 122 5.57 8.08 1.85
N VAL A 123 6.79 8.50 2.21
CA VAL A 123 7.26 9.87 2.06
C VAL A 123 8.51 9.92 1.19
N ASP A 124 8.49 10.70 0.12
CA ASP A 124 9.71 11.03 -0.63
C ASP A 124 10.62 11.89 0.27
N ALA A 125 11.65 11.26 0.81
CA ALA A 125 12.60 11.89 1.73
C ALA A 125 13.84 12.45 1.02
N SER A 126 13.88 12.45 -0.32
CA SER A 126 15.07 12.81 -1.11
C SER A 126 15.69 14.17 -0.76
N ALA A 127 14.88 15.11 -0.26
CA ALA A 127 15.29 16.47 0.13
C ALA A 127 14.92 16.79 1.59
N MET A 128 14.74 15.76 2.45
CA MET A 128 14.35 15.94 3.85
C MET A 128 15.47 15.50 4.81
N ALA A 129 15.42 16.02 6.03
CA ALA A 129 16.19 15.60 7.20
C ALA A 129 15.23 15.58 8.40
N GLY A 130 15.46 16.31 9.47
CA GLY A 130 14.59 16.35 10.66
C GLY A 130 13.13 16.75 10.40
N THR A 131 12.85 17.50 9.33
CA THR A 131 11.48 17.85 8.90
C THR A 131 10.64 16.61 8.56
N PHE A 132 11.26 15.48 8.19
CA PHE A 132 10.59 14.22 7.96
C PHE A 132 9.79 13.77 9.20
N GLY A 133 10.39 13.86 10.40
CA GLY A 133 9.70 13.51 11.64
C GLY A 133 8.52 14.43 11.96
N ALA A 134 8.66 15.74 11.71
CA ALA A 134 7.56 16.68 11.89
C ALA A 134 6.39 16.38 10.93
N LEU A 135 6.69 16.02 9.67
CA LEU A 135 5.67 15.62 8.70
C LEU A 135 4.97 14.32 9.14
N ALA A 136 5.73 13.29 9.53
CA ALA A 136 5.19 12.02 10.00
C ALA A 136 4.28 12.22 11.22
N TYR A 137 4.73 13.01 12.20
CA TYR A 137 3.94 13.37 13.37
C TYR A 137 2.65 14.10 13.00
N GLY A 138 2.73 15.07 12.09
CA GLY A 138 1.55 15.79 11.59
C GLY A 138 0.53 14.87 10.94
N LEU A 139 0.98 13.98 10.05
CA LEU A 139 0.10 13.04 9.35
C LEU A 139 -0.59 12.06 10.30
N ARG A 140 0.14 11.55 11.29
CA ARG A 140 -0.40 10.64 12.31
C ARG A 140 -1.46 11.29 13.19
N HIS A 141 -1.27 12.56 13.56
CA HIS A 141 -2.06 13.24 14.58
C HIS A 141 -3.06 14.27 14.05
N TYR A 142 -3.04 14.56 12.74
CA TYR A 142 -3.93 15.55 12.13
C TYR A 142 -5.41 15.20 12.35
N TRP A 143 -5.76 13.91 12.25
CA TRP A 143 -7.08 13.43 12.62
C TRP A 143 -7.00 12.46 13.80
N PRO A 144 -7.69 12.76 14.92
CA PRO A 144 -7.75 11.86 16.06
C PRO A 144 -8.37 10.52 15.68
N GLY A 145 -7.75 9.42 16.16
CA GLY A 145 -8.26 8.06 15.93
C GLY A 145 -7.97 7.49 14.55
N LEU A 146 -7.06 8.08 13.76
CA LEU A 146 -6.55 7.46 12.53
C LEU A 146 -5.77 6.20 12.92
N PRO A 147 -6.16 5.00 12.43
CA PRO A 147 -5.35 3.81 12.62
C PRO A 147 -3.99 3.98 11.95
N TRP A 148 -2.91 3.65 12.66
CA TRP A 148 -1.56 3.96 12.20
C TRP A 148 -0.64 2.75 12.26
N ALA A 149 0.10 2.52 11.17
CA ALA A 149 1.09 1.45 11.04
C ALA A 149 2.53 1.99 11.06
N GLY A 150 2.76 3.22 10.56
CA GLY A 150 4.08 3.82 10.53
C GLY A 150 4.38 4.62 9.28
N VAL A 151 5.65 4.97 9.10
CA VAL A 151 6.15 5.76 7.97
C VAL A 151 7.36 5.07 7.32
N LEU A 152 7.36 5.02 5.99
CA LEU A 152 8.46 4.54 5.16
C LEU A 152 9.08 5.72 4.41
N ALA A 153 10.40 5.90 4.55
CA ALA A 153 11.14 6.89 3.79
C ALA A 153 11.50 6.34 2.41
N ASN A 154 11.09 7.01 1.36
CA ASN A 154 11.41 6.65 -0.03
C ASN A 154 12.48 7.57 -0.63
N ARG A 155 13.20 7.09 -1.64
CA ARG A 155 14.25 7.82 -2.38
C ARG A 155 15.37 8.36 -1.49
N VAL A 156 15.76 7.62 -0.47
CA VAL A 156 16.81 7.99 0.48
C VAL A 156 18.19 7.92 -0.18
N GLY A 157 19.05 8.89 0.10
CA GLY A 157 20.33 9.03 -0.60
C GLY A 157 21.44 8.12 -0.07
N SER A 158 21.43 7.74 1.22
CA SER A 158 22.45 6.94 1.87
C SER A 158 21.97 6.37 3.21
N ALA A 159 22.71 5.39 3.78
CA ALA A 159 22.43 4.84 5.10
C ALA A 159 22.47 5.92 6.20
N ARG A 160 23.47 6.82 6.16
CA ARG A 160 23.53 7.97 7.08
C ARG A 160 22.31 8.89 6.96
N HIS A 161 21.80 9.08 5.76
CA HIS A 161 20.57 9.86 5.54
C HIS A 161 19.38 9.13 6.17
N ALA A 162 19.28 7.80 6.01
CA ALA A 162 18.23 7.02 6.66
C ALA A 162 18.26 7.14 8.19
N ASP A 163 19.46 7.09 8.77
CA ASP A 163 19.64 7.29 10.23
C ASP A 163 19.16 8.67 10.67
N MET A 164 19.50 9.73 9.92
CA MET A 164 19.03 11.10 10.22
C MET A 164 17.49 11.23 10.16
N LEU A 165 16.86 10.55 9.22
CA LEU A 165 15.39 10.55 9.10
C LEU A 165 14.75 9.81 10.27
N ARG A 166 15.26 8.63 10.61
CA ARG A 166 14.81 7.81 11.73
C ARG A 166 14.94 8.55 13.06
N ASP A 167 16.11 9.14 13.31
CA ASP A 167 16.42 9.87 14.55
C ASP A 167 15.59 11.16 14.69
N GLY A 168 15.02 11.67 13.59
CA GLY A 168 14.09 12.80 13.56
C GLY A 168 12.66 12.44 13.92
N LEU A 169 12.28 11.14 14.01
CA LEU A 169 10.93 10.73 14.39
C LEU A 169 10.66 11.01 15.87
N HIS A 170 9.42 11.43 16.16
CA HIS A 170 8.97 11.62 17.53
C HIS A 170 8.76 10.27 18.25
N ASP A 171 8.29 9.27 17.52
CA ASP A 171 8.09 7.91 17.98
C ASP A 171 8.95 6.97 17.12
N ALA A 172 9.87 6.26 17.72
CA ALA A 172 10.79 5.37 17.02
C ALA A 172 10.06 4.16 16.40
N ASP A 173 8.93 3.75 16.97
CA ASP A 173 8.12 2.63 16.50
C ASP A 173 7.40 2.95 15.18
N ASP A 174 7.31 4.24 14.83
CA ASP A 174 6.77 4.64 13.51
C ASP A 174 7.70 4.29 12.33
N TRP A 175 8.98 3.96 12.59
CA TRP A 175 9.95 3.71 11.54
C TRP A 175 9.76 2.36 10.86
N MET A 176 9.27 2.38 9.63
CA MET A 176 9.09 1.18 8.79
C MET A 176 10.23 0.96 7.79
N GLY A 177 11.24 1.83 7.80
CA GLY A 177 12.46 1.69 7.00
C GLY A 177 12.66 2.74 5.93
N ALA A 178 13.68 2.52 5.11
CA ALA A 178 14.07 3.41 4.02
C ALA A 178 14.33 2.64 2.73
N LEU A 179 13.73 3.07 1.63
CA LEU A 179 14.08 2.63 0.29
C LEU A 179 15.12 3.59 -0.32
N MET A 180 16.26 3.04 -0.68
CA MET A 180 17.34 3.83 -1.26
C MET A 180 17.02 4.25 -2.69
N ARG A 181 17.47 5.43 -3.08
CA ARG A 181 17.43 5.88 -4.47
C ARG A 181 18.28 4.94 -5.33
N VAL A 182 17.74 4.49 -6.44
CA VAL A 182 18.49 3.69 -7.41
C VAL A 182 19.61 4.57 -8.00
N GLN A 183 20.87 4.18 -7.76
CA GLN A 183 22.02 4.88 -8.31
C GLN A 183 22.33 4.44 -9.75
N PRO A 184 22.91 5.33 -10.60
CA PRO A 184 23.26 5.06 -12.00
C PRO A 184 24.36 3.97 -12.12
N GLY A 185 24.57 3.03 -11.45
CA GLY A 185 25.53 1.93 -11.55
C GLY A 185 24.96 0.61 -11.00
N ASN A 186 23.87 0.69 -10.22
CA ASN A 186 23.20 -0.46 -9.60
C ASN A 186 21.81 -0.71 -10.20
N ALA A 187 21.46 0.03 -11.25
CA ALA A 187 20.22 -0.24 -11.98
C ALA A 187 20.32 -1.59 -12.70
N PRO A 188 19.24 -2.39 -12.75
CA PRO A 188 19.16 -3.52 -13.66
C PRO A 188 19.64 -3.06 -15.05
N THR A 189 20.34 -3.91 -15.79
CA THR A 189 21.02 -3.59 -17.06
C THR A 189 20.14 -2.90 -18.12
N THR A 190 18.84 -2.88 -17.90
CA THR A 190 17.79 -2.29 -18.76
C THR A 190 17.28 -0.93 -18.29
N ALA A 191 17.62 -0.48 -17.06
CA ALA A 191 17.14 0.80 -16.53
C ALA A 191 18.10 1.94 -16.84
N LYS A 192 17.61 3.03 -17.47
CA LYS A 192 18.37 4.27 -17.64
C LYS A 192 18.79 4.82 -16.27
N ALA A 193 20.02 5.33 -16.18
CA ALA A 193 20.59 5.91 -14.98
C ALA A 193 19.63 6.93 -14.32
N GLY A 194 19.33 6.73 -13.03
CA GLY A 194 18.42 7.58 -12.26
C GLY A 194 16.94 7.19 -12.31
N ALA A 195 16.58 6.06 -12.95
CA ALA A 195 15.21 5.59 -13.03
C ALA A 195 14.70 5.11 -11.66
N ALA A 196 13.45 5.42 -11.33
CA ALA A 196 12.72 4.80 -10.23
C ALA A 196 12.66 3.27 -10.43
N LEU A 197 12.45 2.50 -9.34
CA LEU A 197 12.28 1.04 -9.41
C LEU A 197 11.18 0.65 -10.40
N LEU A 198 10.07 1.38 -10.38
CA LEU A 198 9.05 1.33 -11.44
C LEU A 198 9.12 2.63 -12.27
N PRO A 199 9.08 2.55 -13.62
CA PRO A 199 9.27 3.71 -14.48
C PRO A 199 8.05 4.64 -14.45
N GLU A 200 8.29 5.93 -14.22
CA GLU A 200 7.29 6.98 -14.18
C GLU A 200 7.16 7.69 -15.52
N ARG A 201 5.93 8.11 -15.86
CA ARG A 201 5.60 9.08 -16.93
C ARG A 201 5.05 10.37 -16.29
N HIS A 202 4.79 11.40 -17.12
CA HIS A 202 4.22 12.67 -16.67
C HIS A 202 2.91 12.54 -15.88
N LEU A 203 2.14 11.47 -16.09
CA LEU A 203 0.83 11.21 -15.49
C LEU A 203 0.73 9.80 -14.91
N GLY A 204 1.75 9.32 -14.19
CA GLY A 204 1.74 8.01 -13.54
C GLY A 204 2.83 7.06 -14.02
N LEU A 205 2.68 5.77 -13.74
CA LEU A 205 3.62 4.74 -14.17
C LEU A 205 3.40 4.35 -15.64
N VAL A 206 4.45 3.79 -16.27
CA VAL A 206 4.30 3.03 -17.52
C VAL A 206 3.49 1.78 -17.21
N ALA A 207 2.55 1.39 -18.06
CA ALA A 207 1.77 0.18 -17.82
C ALA A 207 2.68 -1.06 -17.83
N ALA A 208 2.45 -1.99 -16.90
CA ALA A 208 3.33 -3.15 -16.71
C ALA A 208 3.47 -4.01 -17.97
N HIS A 209 2.42 -4.12 -18.78
CA HIS A 209 2.43 -4.90 -20.01
C HIS A 209 3.20 -4.25 -21.19
N GLU A 210 3.58 -2.97 -21.05
CA GLU A 210 4.40 -2.27 -22.04
C GLU A 210 5.91 -2.52 -21.84
N LEU A 211 6.31 -3.25 -20.81
CA LEU A 211 7.70 -3.49 -20.46
C LEU A 211 8.00 -4.98 -20.36
N ASP A 212 8.98 -5.43 -21.13
CA ASP A 212 9.43 -6.84 -21.14
C ASP A 212 10.09 -7.26 -19.81
N ASP A 213 10.56 -6.31 -18.99
CA ASP A 213 11.28 -6.54 -17.73
C ASP A 213 10.45 -6.25 -16.46
N SER A 214 9.11 -6.14 -16.59
CA SER A 214 8.22 -5.74 -15.49
C SER A 214 8.36 -6.62 -14.24
N LEU A 215 8.41 -7.94 -14.39
CA LEU A 215 8.60 -8.87 -13.28
C LEU A 215 9.96 -8.69 -12.59
N GLN A 216 11.03 -8.50 -13.39
CA GLN A 216 12.38 -8.26 -12.84
C GLN A 216 12.44 -6.98 -12.02
N ARG A 217 11.74 -5.92 -12.45
CA ARG A 217 11.62 -4.66 -11.71
C ARG A 217 10.86 -4.84 -10.41
N LEU A 218 9.76 -5.60 -10.44
CA LEU A 218 8.99 -5.93 -9.24
C LEU A 218 9.81 -6.76 -8.26
N ASP A 219 10.58 -7.74 -8.75
CA ASP A 219 11.46 -8.55 -7.92
C ASP A 219 12.58 -7.69 -7.29
N ALA A 220 13.19 -6.79 -8.04
CA ALA A 220 14.20 -5.87 -7.51
C ALA A 220 13.60 -4.90 -6.46
N ALA A 221 12.36 -4.43 -6.67
CA ALA A 221 11.67 -3.59 -5.70
C ALA A 221 11.31 -4.37 -4.42
N ALA A 222 10.86 -5.62 -4.56
CA ALA A 222 10.60 -6.51 -3.44
C ALA A 222 11.87 -6.83 -2.65
N ASP A 223 13.00 -7.07 -3.32
CA ASP A 223 14.30 -7.33 -2.68
C ASP A 223 14.80 -6.09 -1.92
N ALA A 224 14.64 -4.89 -2.48
CA ALA A 224 14.95 -3.65 -1.79
C ALA A 224 14.09 -3.44 -0.54
N LEU A 225 12.80 -3.77 -0.63
CA LEU A 225 11.87 -3.68 0.50
C LEU A 225 12.18 -4.74 1.58
N ALA A 226 12.57 -5.96 1.19
CA ALA A 226 12.93 -7.04 2.10
C ALA A 226 14.10 -6.68 3.04
N ALA A 227 14.93 -5.70 2.68
CA ALA A 227 16.00 -5.20 3.52
C ALA A 227 15.54 -4.18 4.59
N THR A 228 14.27 -3.78 4.58
CA THR A 228 13.69 -2.80 5.53
C THR A 228 12.97 -3.50 6.69
N PRO A 229 12.76 -2.82 7.85
CA PRO A 229 11.90 -3.34 8.92
C PRO A 229 10.53 -3.80 8.41
N LEU A 230 9.87 -3.01 7.54
CA LEU A 230 8.59 -3.39 6.93
C LEU A 230 8.67 -4.73 6.19
N GLY A 231 9.71 -4.92 5.36
CA GLY A 231 9.86 -6.13 4.57
C GLY A 231 10.32 -7.37 5.36
N GLN A 232 10.84 -7.16 6.57
CA GLN A 232 11.26 -8.22 7.49
C GLN A 232 10.15 -8.70 8.41
N MET A 233 8.98 -8.05 8.39
CA MET A 233 7.84 -8.44 9.23
C MET A 233 7.38 -9.86 8.93
N THR A 234 7.27 -10.65 9.99
CA THR A 234 6.72 -12.00 9.95
C THR A 234 5.20 -11.99 9.84
N LEU A 235 4.59 -13.16 9.64
CA LEU A 235 3.12 -13.27 9.71
C LEU A 235 2.58 -12.91 11.10
N GLU A 236 3.34 -13.20 12.15
CA GLU A 236 2.97 -12.88 13.53
C GLU A 236 2.98 -11.35 13.73
N ASP A 237 4.00 -10.66 13.22
CA ASP A 237 4.07 -9.19 13.26
C ASP A 237 2.89 -8.56 12.52
N LEU A 238 2.54 -9.10 11.35
CA LEU A 238 1.40 -8.62 10.55
C LEU A 238 0.06 -8.81 11.26
N GLN A 239 -0.07 -9.77 12.20
CA GLN A 239 -1.29 -9.91 13.01
C GLN A 239 -1.57 -8.68 13.89
N GLY A 240 -0.57 -7.86 14.18
CA GLY A 240 -0.74 -6.55 14.82
C GLY A 240 -1.60 -5.58 14.00
N TRP A 241 -1.70 -5.81 12.68
CA TRP A 241 -2.51 -5.04 11.74
C TRP A 241 -3.78 -5.79 11.28
N ALA A 242 -4.15 -6.89 11.97
CA ALA A 242 -5.33 -7.65 11.59
C ALA A 242 -6.62 -6.91 11.97
N VAL A 243 -7.48 -6.78 10.98
CA VAL A 243 -8.78 -6.12 11.06
C VAL A 243 -9.88 -7.15 10.94
N ASP A 244 -10.94 -6.99 11.72
CA ASP A 244 -12.14 -7.79 11.62
C ASP A 244 -13.09 -7.15 10.59
N PHE A 245 -13.35 -7.87 9.49
CA PHE A 245 -14.28 -7.45 8.44
C PHE A 245 -15.60 -8.22 8.60
N PRO A 246 -16.66 -7.57 9.12
CA PRO A 246 -17.96 -8.20 9.29
C PRO A 246 -18.53 -8.67 7.95
N ALA A 247 -19.20 -9.82 7.95
CA ALA A 247 -19.99 -10.21 6.81
C ALA A 247 -21.14 -9.19 6.61
N PRO A 248 -21.36 -8.68 5.40
CA PRO A 248 -22.44 -7.73 5.14
C PRO A 248 -23.79 -8.36 5.40
N ALA A 249 -24.72 -7.58 5.96
CA ALA A 249 -26.05 -8.03 6.34
C ALA A 249 -26.88 -8.53 5.14
N SER A 250 -26.56 -8.04 3.94
CA SER A 250 -27.17 -8.51 2.67
C SER A 250 -26.09 -8.44 1.59
N PRO A 251 -25.87 -9.51 0.80
CA PRO A 251 -24.89 -9.47 -0.27
C PRO A 251 -25.33 -8.42 -1.31
N VAL A 252 -24.39 -7.59 -1.73
CA VAL A 252 -24.61 -6.65 -2.83
C VAL A 252 -24.76 -7.47 -4.12
N ALA A 253 -25.93 -7.41 -4.73
CA ALA A 253 -26.17 -8.10 -6.00
C ALA A 253 -25.28 -7.48 -7.09
N VAL A 254 -24.37 -8.25 -7.66
CA VAL A 254 -23.62 -7.84 -8.84
C VAL A 254 -24.62 -7.75 -10.00
N PRO A 255 -24.74 -6.59 -10.68
CA PRO A 255 -25.61 -6.50 -11.84
C PRO A 255 -25.24 -7.56 -12.88
N ALA A 256 -26.22 -8.30 -13.40
CA ALA A 256 -26.02 -9.39 -14.36
C ALA A 256 -25.27 -8.97 -15.66
N LEU A 257 -25.18 -7.66 -15.93
CA LEU A 257 -24.45 -7.07 -17.04
C LEU A 257 -22.92 -7.17 -16.93
N LEU A 258 -22.38 -7.54 -15.75
CA LEU A 258 -20.93 -7.68 -15.54
C LEU A 258 -20.47 -9.13 -15.34
N ALA A 259 -21.37 -10.09 -15.55
CA ALA A 259 -21.10 -11.54 -15.43
C ALA A 259 -20.78 -12.20 -16.78
N GLY A 260 -20.26 -11.42 -17.76
CA GLY A 260 -19.86 -11.89 -19.09
C GLY A 260 -18.35 -11.93 -19.28
#